data_d7960815d089cb956fa3f08a77e6ab8a
#
_entry.id   d7960815d089cb956fa3f08a77e6ab8a
#
_cell.length_a   1.000
_cell.length_b   1.000
_cell.length_c   1.000
_cell.angle_alpha   90.00
_cell.angle_beta   90.00
_cell.angle_gamma   90.00
#
_symmetry.space_group_name_H-M   'P 1'
#
loop_
_entity.id
_entity.type
_entity.pdbx_description
1 polymer ?
#
loop_
_entity_poly.entity_id
_entity_poly.type
_entity_poly.pdbx_seq_one_letter_code
_entity_poly.pdbx_strand_id
1 'polypeptide(L)'
;WLLFLNPDTILDSNSLFSLIKYSNSNKEHRLIGIKQLNQNGSDTNAYGLFLDIWTITGFLRIFNRIFRGLTYKKMNAEEISFPDWISGSFVLLRKFDFIKLGGWNEKYWMYYEDMDLCKRAKDLNLKVSLFKNWKCIHFHGESSRKNKTITVMSKTEVIKSAHIYIQNHYKNLSALSLHSILILSRSIDLIFGSIFSTLKRKIFVKCFKYWKNGLLKGYWSSNKV
;
A
#
# COMPACT_ATOMS: atom_id res chain seq x y z
N TRP A 1 5.56 5.88 -21.92
CA TRP A 1 4.97 5.82 -20.60
C TRP A 1 4.18 4.53 -20.40
N LEU A 2 4.16 4.02 -19.18
CA LEU A 2 3.25 2.98 -18.71
C LEU A 2 2.30 3.59 -17.68
N LEU A 3 1.01 3.33 -17.84
CA LEU A 3 -0.01 3.65 -16.87
C LEU A 3 -0.59 2.34 -16.33
N PHE A 4 -0.44 2.13 -15.02
CA PHE A 4 -1.19 1.11 -14.30
C PHE A 4 -2.42 1.77 -13.70
N LEU A 5 -3.57 1.24 -14.02
CA LEU A 5 -4.87 1.78 -13.63
C LEU A 5 -5.79 0.64 -13.18
N ASN A 6 -6.39 0.77 -12.02
CA ASN A 6 -7.38 -0.20 -11.57
C ASN A 6 -8.65 -0.14 -12.44
N PRO A 7 -9.33 -1.26 -12.68
CA PRO A 7 -10.55 -1.31 -13.50
C PRO A 7 -11.72 -0.54 -12.89
N ASP A 8 -11.67 -0.22 -11.60
CA ASP A 8 -12.65 0.57 -10.85
C ASP A 8 -12.20 2.04 -10.67
N THR A 9 -11.38 2.55 -11.61
CA THR A 9 -10.91 3.95 -11.62
C THR A 9 -11.39 4.66 -12.88
N ILE A 10 -11.99 5.85 -12.72
CA ILE A 10 -12.37 6.73 -13.81
C ILE A 10 -11.38 7.88 -13.91
N LEU A 11 -10.80 8.04 -15.08
CA LEU A 11 -9.84 9.10 -15.40
C LEU A 11 -10.31 9.86 -16.65
N ASP A 12 -10.24 11.18 -16.59
CA ASP A 12 -10.45 12.02 -17.78
C ASP A 12 -9.25 11.96 -18.72
N SER A 13 -9.50 11.74 -20.02
CA SER A 13 -8.45 11.60 -21.03
C SER A 13 -7.62 12.88 -21.22
N ASN A 14 -8.26 14.05 -21.19
CA ASN A 14 -7.56 15.34 -21.33
C ASN A 14 -6.62 15.57 -20.14
N SER A 15 -7.05 15.15 -18.95
CA SER A 15 -6.23 15.15 -17.73
C SER A 15 -4.99 14.28 -17.88
N LEU A 16 -5.11 13.08 -18.47
CA LEU A 16 -3.96 12.21 -18.72
C LEU A 16 -2.98 12.81 -19.72
N PHE A 17 -3.44 13.37 -20.82
CA PHE A 17 -2.56 14.01 -21.82
C PHE A 17 -1.80 15.19 -21.21
N SER A 18 -2.48 16.04 -20.44
CA SER A 18 -1.83 17.17 -19.77
C SER A 18 -0.79 16.72 -18.74
N LEU A 19 -1.06 15.65 -18.00
CA LEU A 19 -0.14 15.03 -17.04
C LEU A 19 1.12 14.51 -17.76
N ILE A 20 0.97 13.79 -18.86
CA ILE A 20 2.09 13.26 -19.65
C ILE A 20 2.92 14.41 -20.22
N LYS A 21 2.28 15.46 -20.75
CA LYS A 21 2.97 16.65 -21.26
C LYS A 21 3.80 17.31 -20.16
N TYR A 22 3.23 17.53 -18.97
CA TYR A 22 3.94 18.09 -17.83
C TYR A 22 5.12 17.21 -17.40
N SER A 23 4.91 15.89 -17.32
CA SER A 23 5.92 14.93 -16.89
C SER A 23 7.06 14.76 -17.91
N ASN A 24 6.83 15.09 -19.18
CA ASN A 24 7.90 15.13 -20.20
C ASN A 24 8.86 16.29 -19.98
N SER A 25 8.37 17.42 -19.49
CA SER A 25 9.16 18.60 -19.18
C SER A 25 9.84 18.52 -17.79
N ASN A 26 9.29 17.71 -16.89
CA ASN A 26 9.77 17.56 -15.50
C ASN A 26 10.23 16.12 -15.23
N LYS A 27 11.37 15.75 -15.81
CA LYS A 27 11.89 14.38 -15.87
C LYS A 27 12.36 13.80 -14.54
N GLU A 28 12.50 14.62 -13.51
CA GLU A 28 12.87 14.23 -12.16
C GLU A 28 11.78 13.41 -11.46
N HIS A 29 10.50 13.57 -11.85
CA HIS A 29 9.39 12.77 -11.34
C HIS A 29 9.34 11.43 -12.07
N ARG A 30 9.64 10.35 -11.36
CA ARG A 30 9.86 9.04 -11.98
C ARG A 30 8.68 8.09 -11.79
N LEU A 31 8.15 7.99 -10.60
CA LEU A 31 6.89 7.30 -10.28
C LEU A 31 5.88 8.36 -9.88
N ILE A 32 4.78 8.44 -10.61
CA ILE A 32 3.80 9.51 -10.48
C ILE A 32 2.45 8.90 -10.10
N GLY A 33 1.93 9.33 -8.95
CA GLY A 33 0.55 9.18 -8.56
C GLY A 33 -0.21 10.48 -8.71
N ILE A 34 -1.53 10.41 -8.73
CA ILE A 34 -2.41 11.58 -8.73
C ILE A 34 -3.39 11.51 -7.58
N LYS A 35 -4.04 12.63 -7.30
CA LYS A 35 -5.09 12.71 -6.28
C LYS A 35 -6.24 11.76 -6.63
N GLN A 36 -6.68 10.96 -5.67
CA GLN A 36 -7.81 10.06 -5.85
C GLN A 36 -8.98 10.51 -4.99
N LEU A 37 -10.15 10.56 -5.59
CA LEU A 37 -11.41 10.88 -4.95
C LEU A 37 -12.29 9.63 -4.90
N ASN A 38 -13.10 9.50 -3.86
CA ASN A 38 -14.20 8.53 -3.85
C ASN A 38 -15.40 9.05 -4.65
N GLN A 39 -16.46 8.23 -4.74
CA GLN A 39 -17.71 8.60 -5.44
C GLN A 39 -18.35 9.89 -4.91
N ASN A 40 -18.14 10.23 -3.64
CA ASN A 40 -18.70 11.41 -3.00
C ASN A 40 -17.79 12.66 -3.15
N GLY A 41 -16.72 12.56 -3.95
CA GLY A 41 -15.76 13.65 -4.15
C GLY A 41 -14.77 13.86 -2.99
N SER A 42 -14.82 13.02 -1.94
CA SER A 42 -13.91 13.12 -0.81
C SER A 42 -12.55 12.49 -1.15
N ASP A 43 -11.49 13.06 -0.60
CA ASP A 43 -10.12 12.55 -0.76
C ASP A 43 -9.98 11.13 -0.22
N THR A 44 -9.30 10.29 -0.99
CA THR A 44 -8.89 8.96 -0.54
C THR A 44 -7.40 8.96 -0.22
N ASN A 45 -7.01 8.21 0.82
CA ASN A 45 -5.61 8.08 1.21
C ASN A 45 -4.86 7.12 0.25
N ALA A 46 -4.61 7.58 -0.98
CA ALA A 46 -3.94 6.82 -2.03
C ALA A 46 -2.41 6.94 -1.98
N TYR A 47 -1.85 7.30 -0.83
CA TYR A 47 -0.42 7.49 -0.59
C TYR A 47 -0.11 7.45 0.91
N GLY A 48 1.16 7.33 1.28
CA GLY A 48 1.54 7.34 2.68
C GLY A 48 3.02 7.12 2.94
N LEU A 49 3.32 6.74 4.18
CA LEU A 49 4.66 6.37 4.64
C LEU A 49 4.85 4.85 4.54
N PHE A 50 6.09 4.40 4.39
CA PHE A 50 6.42 2.97 4.41
C PHE A 50 6.04 2.32 5.74
N LEU A 51 5.88 1.01 5.67
CA LEU A 51 5.68 0.19 6.86
C LEU A 51 6.94 0.23 7.72
N ASP A 52 6.82 0.75 8.92
CA ASP A 52 7.85 0.80 9.95
C ASP A 52 7.21 0.56 11.34
N ILE A 53 8.00 0.64 12.40
CA ILE A 53 7.53 0.46 13.77
C ILE A 53 6.39 1.45 14.13
N TRP A 54 6.37 2.65 13.55
CA TRP A 54 5.38 3.69 13.84
C TRP A 54 4.12 3.57 13.00
N THR A 55 4.19 2.91 11.87
CA THR A 55 3.07 2.78 10.92
C THR A 55 2.41 1.41 10.96
N ILE A 56 3.06 0.41 11.56
CA ILE A 56 2.63 -0.99 11.55
C ILE A 56 1.33 -1.24 12.32
N THR A 57 1.06 -0.46 13.38
CA THR A 57 -0.17 -0.59 14.19
C THR A 57 -1.00 0.67 14.15
N GLY A 58 -2.33 0.53 14.33
CA GLY A 58 -3.24 1.67 14.43
C GLY A 58 -2.91 2.60 15.59
N PHE A 59 -2.55 2.03 16.75
CA PHE A 59 -2.19 2.78 17.94
C PHE A 59 -0.92 3.62 17.73
N LEU A 60 0.14 3.01 17.22
CA LEU A 60 1.39 3.71 16.94
C LEU A 60 1.24 4.76 15.82
N ARG A 61 0.31 4.56 14.87
CA ARG A 61 -0.04 5.59 13.87
C ARG A 61 -0.62 6.85 14.50
N ILE A 62 -1.37 6.74 15.60
CA ILE A 62 -1.88 7.92 16.31
C ILE A 62 -0.71 8.71 16.89
N PHE A 63 0.23 8.06 17.57
CA PHE A 63 1.45 8.70 18.04
C PHE A 63 2.27 9.29 16.89
N ASN A 64 2.47 8.54 15.80
CA ASN A 64 3.14 9.04 14.62
C ASN A 64 2.46 10.30 14.04
N ARG A 65 1.14 10.34 14.03
CA ARG A 65 0.37 11.51 13.59
C ARG A 65 0.56 12.72 14.49
N ILE A 66 0.70 12.53 15.79
CA ILE A 66 0.96 13.59 16.76
C ILE A 66 2.41 14.11 16.57
N PHE A 67 3.40 13.24 16.56
CA PHE A 67 4.82 13.60 16.49
C PHE A 67 5.31 13.98 15.09
N ARG A 68 4.75 13.34 14.02
CA ARG A 68 5.06 13.65 12.62
C ARG A 68 3.94 14.39 11.91
N GLY A 69 3.00 14.98 12.65
CA GLY A 69 1.84 15.68 12.12
C GLY A 69 2.19 16.80 11.15
N LEU A 70 3.35 17.45 11.35
CA LEU A 70 3.89 18.44 10.44
C LEU A 70 4.26 17.85 9.07
N THR A 71 4.80 16.63 9.01
CA THR A 71 5.14 15.94 7.75
C THR A 71 3.87 15.63 6.95
N TYR A 72 2.83 15.09 7.59
CA TYR A 72 1.55 14.84 6.95
C TYR A 72 0.85 16.14 6.53
N LYS A 73 0.91 17.18 7.37
CA LYS A 73 0.33 18.50 7.08
C LYS A 73 1.01 19.15 5.87
N LYS A 74 2.34 19.07 5.80
CA LYS A 74 3.12 19.55 4.67
C LYS A 74 2.81 18.77 3.40
N MET A 75 2.78 17.44 3.45
CA MET A 75 2.38 16.60 2.31
C MET A 75 0.98 16.91 1.81
N ASN A 76 0.05 17.31 2.69
CA ASN A 76 -1.32 17.66 2.30
C ASN A 76 -1.46 19.07 1.74
N ALA A 77 -0.57 19.99 2.07
CA ALA A 77 -0.65 21.39 1.66
C ALA A 77 -0.05 21.64 0.26
N GLU A 78 0.97 20.86 -0.14
CA GLU A 78 1.70 21.06 -1.41
C GLU A 78 0.94 20.47 -2.59
N GLU A 79 0.97 21.15 -3.75
CA GLU A 79 0.40 20.66 -5.02
C GLU A 79 1.13 19.41 -5.53
N ILE A 80 2.44 19.36 -5.32
CA ILE A 80 3.29 18.20 -5.58
C ILE A 80 3.91 17.78 -4.26
N SER A 81 3.65 16.56 -3.83
CA SER A 81 4.23 15.99 -2.62
C SER A 81 5.02 14.71 -2.92
N PHE A 82 5.90 14.34 -1.99
CA PHE A 82 6.84 13.23 -2.15
C PHE A 82 6.59 12.17 -1.06
N PRO A 83 5.50 11.42 -1.15
CA PRO A 83 5.21 10.36 -0.18
C PRO A 83 6.21 9.22 -0.30
N ASP A 84 6.18 8.30 0.68
CA ASP A 84 6.97 7.09 0.56
C ASP A 84 6.40 6.14 -0.50
N TRP A 85 5.08 6.02 -0.57
CA TRP A 85 4.40 5.21 -1.57
C TRP A 85 3.15 5.91 -2.11
N ILE A 86 2.76 5.53 -3.31
CA ILE A 86 1.52 5.89 -4.02
C ILE A 86 0.76 4.61 -4.37
N SER A 87 -0.57 4.69 -4.39
CA SER A 87 -1.44 3.52 -4.64
C SER A 87 -1.33 3.00 -6.07
N GLY A 88 -1.28 1.69 -6.21
CA GLY A 88 -1.28 0.96 -7.48
C GLY A 88 -2.54 1.18 -8.34
N SER A 89 -3.59 1.78 -7.78
CA SER A 89 -4.79 2.14 -8.54
C SER A 89 -4.56 3.22 -9.61
N PHE A 90 -3.51 4.01 -9.47
CA PHE A 90 -2.97 4.89 -10.51
C PHE A 90 -1.47 5.05 -10.31
N VAL A 91 -0.68 4.47 -11.19
CA VAL A 91 0.77 4.67 -11.24
C VAL A 91 1.21 4.93 -12.67
N LEU A 92 1.77 6.11 -12.92
CA LEU A 92 2.35 6.50 -14.20
C LEU A 92 3.88 6.55 -14.06
N LEU A 93 4.60 5.85 -14.94
CA LEU A 93 6.07 5.86 -14.96
C LEU A 93 6.62 5.56 -16.35
N ARG A 94 7.91 5.79 -16.56
CA ARG A 94 8.59 5.41 -17.80
C ARG A 94 8.76 3.89 -17.87
N LYS A 95 8.55 3.30 -19.06
CA LYS A 95 8.80 1.87 -19.30
C LYS A 95 10.21 1.46 -18.88
N PHE A 96 11.19 2.31 -19.17
CA PHE A 96 12.59 2.07 -18.76
C PHE A 96 12.73 1.93 -17.24
N ASP A 97 12.09 2.81 -16.47
CA ASP A 97 12.14 2.75 -15.00
C ASP A 97 11.44 1.51 -14.46
N PHE A 98 10.30 1.13 -15.05
CA PHE A 98 9.60 -0.08 -14.66
C PHE A 98 10.44 -1.35 -14.87
N ILE A 99 11.14 -1.43 -16.03
CA ILE A 99 12.05 -2.53 -16.32
C ILE A 99 13.25 -2.51 -15.34
N LYS A 100 13.84 -1.33 -15.11
CA LYS A 100 14.96 -1.16 -14.16
C LYS A 100 14.59 -1.57 -12.75
N LEU A 101 13.35 -1.35 -12.34
CA LEU A 101 12.81 -1.79 -11.06
C LEU A 101 12.52 -3.30 -11.00
N GLY A 102 12.57 -4.03 -12.12
CA GLY A 102 12.22 -5.44 -12.19
C GLY A 102 10.72 -5.72 -12.22
N GLY A 103 9.90 -4.71 -12.56
CA GLY A 103 8.45 -4.86 -12.66
C GLY A 103 7.73 -5.00 -11.31
N TRP A 104 6.52 -5.51 -11.35
CA TRP A 104 5.76 -5.87 -10.15
C TRP A 104 6.38 -7.11 -9.50
N ASN A 105 6.48 -7.09 -8.18
CA ASN A 105 6.98 -8.24 -7.44
C ASN A 105 5.86 -9.27 -7.25
N GLU A 106 5.94 -10.38 -7.97
CA GLU A 106 4.93 -11.43 -7.99
C GLU A 106 4.78 -12.23 -6.69
N LYS A 107 5.60 -11.96 -5.67
CA LYS A 107 5.44 -12.53 -4.32
C LYS A 107 4.18 -12.01 -3.63
N TYR A 108 3.69 -10.82 -4.04
CA TYR A 108 2.44 -10.26 -3.56
C TYR A 108 1.30 -10.72 -4.46
N TRP A 109 0.30 -11.38 -3.89
CA TRP A 109 -0.93 -11.67 -4.62
C TRP A 109 -1.85 -10.45 -4.67
N MET A 110 -1.87 -9.67 -3.58
CA MET A 110 -2.69 -8.45 -3.46
C MET A 110 -2.19 -7.61 -2.29
N TYR A 111 -2.15 -6.30 -2.45
CA TYR A 111 -1.64 -5.31 -1.49
C TYR A 111 -0.13 -5.34 -1.25
N TYR A 112 0.43 -4.19 -0.96
CA TYR A 112 1.85 -3.94 -0.74
C TYR A 112 2.74 -4.07 -2.00
N GLU A 113 2.23 -4.52 -3.14
CA GLU A 113 2.97 -4.51 -4.41
C GLU A 113 3.35 -3.10 -4.85
N ASP A 114 2.45 -2.13 -4.61
CA ASP A 114 2.66 -0.71 -4.88
C ASP A 114 3.67 -0.08 -3.90
N MET A 115 3.56 -0.40 -2.62
CA MET A 115 4.53 0.04 -1.62
C MET A 115 5.91 -0.57 -1.88
N ASP A 116 6.00 -1.83 -2.29
CA ASP A 116 7.23 -2.51 -2.67
C ASP A 116 7.89 -1.87 -3.90
N LEU A 117 7.09 -1.56 -4.93
CA LEU A 117 7.58 -0.86 -6.13
C LEU A 117 8.16 0.51 -5.77
N CYS A 118 7.43 1.29 -4.96
CA CYS A 118 7.89 2.60 -4.49
C CYS A 118 9.14 2.51 -3.61
N LYS A 119 9.24 1.46 -2.77
CA LYS A 119 10.43 1.24 -1.93
C LYS A 119 11.66 0.96 -2.80
N ARG A 120 11.54 0.04 -3.78
CA ARG A 120 12.62 -0.24 -4.74
C ARG A 120 13.00 1.00 -5.56
N ALA A 121 12.03 1.82 -5.93
CA ALA A 121 12.28 3.07 -6.62
C ALA A 121 13.11 4.03 -5.77
N LYS A 122 12.74 4.23 -4.51
CA LYS A 122 13.51 5.08 -3.57
C LYS A 122 14.90 4.54 -3.31
N ASP A 123 15.07 3.23 -3.22
CA ASP A 123 16.39 2.59 -3.04
C ASP A 123 17.32 2.82 -4.26
N LEU A 124 16.76 3.07 -5.42
CA LEU A 124 17.47 3.48 -6.64
C LEU A 124 17.49 5.01 -6.87
N ASN A 125 17.15 5.81 -5.85
CA ASN A 125 17.03 7.27 -5.91
C ASN A 125 16.06 7.78 -6.99
N LEU A 126 15.05 6.99 -7.35
CA LEU A 126 13.98 7.42 -8.25
C LEU A 126 12.89 8.12 -7.43
N LYS A 127 12.57 9.35 -7.82
CA LYS A 127 11.63 10.19 -7.09
C LYS A 127 10.18 9.69 -7.26
N VAL A 128 9.53 9.37 -6.15
CA VAL A 128 8.09 9.08 -6.07
C VAL A 128 7.35 10.38 -5.80
N SER A 129 6.37 10.71 -6.62
CA SER A 129 5.67 12.00 -6.59
C SER A 129 4.16 11.81 -6.64
N LEU A 130 3.45 12.62 -5.89
CA LEU A 130 1.98 12.71 -5.93
C LEU A 130 1.60 14.09 -6.46
N PHE A 131 0.91 14.14 -7.57
CA PHE A 131 0.42 15.36 -8.21
C PHE A 131 -1.06 15.56 -7.89
N LYS A 132 -1.41 16.62 -7.16
CA LYS A 132 -2.79 16.87 -6.68
C LYS A 132 -3.65 17.67 -7.64
N ASN A 133 -3.03 18.36 -8.60
CA ASN A 133 -3.75 19.10 -9.64
C ASN A 133 -4.44 18.16 -10.65
N TRP A 134 -3.96 16.92 -10.76
CA TRP A 134 -4.61 15.85 -11.51
C TRP A 134 -5.38 14.93 -10.59
N LYS A 135 -6.57 14.51 -11.01
CA LYS A 135 -7.50 13.74 -10.18
C LYS A 135 -8.09 12.56 -10.94
N CYS A 136 -8.42 11.50 -10.23
CA CYS A 136 -9.27 10.42 -10.72
C CYS A 136 -10.29 10.04 -9.66
N ILE A 137 -11.38 9.39 -10.07
CA ILE A 137 -12.36 8.80 -9.16
C ILE A 137 -12.06 7.32 -9.04
N HIS A 138 -11.88 6.83 -7.82
CA HIS A 138 -11.61 5.43 -7.55
C HIS A 138 -12.72 4.84 -6.66
N PHE A 139 -13.42 3.83 -7.17
CA PHE A 139 -14.54 3.15 -6.50
C PHE A 139 -14.04 2.10 -5.52
N HIS A 140 -13.42 2.57 -4.45
CA HIS A 140 -12.75 1.70 -3.48
C HIS A 140 -13.61 0.55 -2.96
N GLY A 141 -13.11 -0.67 -3.12
CA GLY A 141 -13.62 -1.85 -2.44
C GLY A 141 -14.73 -2.59 -3.17
N GLU A 142 -15.11 -2.22 -4.37
CA GLU A 142 -16.11 -2.95 -5.16
C GLU A 142 -15.67 -4.39 -5.45
N SER A 143 -14.41 -4.61 -5.75
CA SER A 143 -13.85 -5.95 -5.99
C SER A 143 -13.59 -6.71 -4.69
N SER A 144 -13.11 -6.04 -3.64
CA SER A 144 -12.62 -6.67 -2.41
C SER A 144 -13.68 -6.90 -1.32
N ARG A 145 -14.89 -6.35 -1.49
CA ARG A 145 -15.99 -6.40 -0.52
C ARG A 145 -17.29 -7.00 -1.04
N LYS A 146 -17.28 -7.65 -2.22
CA LYS A 146 -18.48 -8.23 -2.87
C LYS A 146 -19.27 -9.18 -1.97
N ASN A 147 -18.58 -9.99 -1.18
CA ASN A 147 -19.20 -10.91 -0.23
C ASN A 147 -18.28 -11.19 0.97
N LYS A 148 -18.83 -11.87 2.00
CA LYS A 148 -18.09 -12.20 3.23
C LYS A 148 -16.83 -13.03 2.99
N THR A 149 -16.84 -13.94 2.03
CA THR A 149 -15.69 -14.80 1.72
C THR A 149 -14.54 -13.99 1.11
N ILE A 150 -14.84 -13.17 0.12
CA ILE A 150 -13.86 -12.27 -0.51
C ILE A 150 -13.32 -11.28 0.51
N THR A 151 -14.19 -10.73 1.38
CA THR A 151 -13.75 -9.82 2.46
C THR A 151 -12.78 -10.52 3.42
N VAL A 152 -13.03 -11.77 3.81
CA VAL A 152 -12.10 -12.55 4.65
C VAL A 152 -10.77 -12.75 3.93
N MET A 153 -10.79 -13.10 2.64
CA MET A 153 -9.58 -13.31 1.85
C MET A 153 -8.76 -12.01 1.76
N SER A 154 -9.38 -10.90 1.35
CA SER A 154 -8.73 -9.59 1.23
C SER A 154 -8.12 -9.12 2.54
N LYS A 155 -8.88 -9.19 3.65
CA LYS A 155 -8.38 -8.79 4.97
C LYS A 155 -7.23 -9.68 5.47
N THR A 156 -7.27 -10.97 5.18
CA THR A 156 -6.17 -11.89 5.50
C THR A 156 -4.95 -11.58 4.64
N GLU A 157 -5.15 -11.26 3.36
CA GLU A 157 -4.07 -10.98 2.43
C GLU A 157 -3.30 -9.70 2.79
N VAL A 158 -3.96 -8.65 3.24
CA VAL A 158 -3.28 -7.46 3.78
C VAL A 158 -2.24 -7.82 4.86
N ILE A 159 -2.60 -8.76 5.75
CA ILE A 159 -1.70 -9.19 6.83
C ILE A 159 -0.54 -10.02 6.28
N LYS A 160 -0.81 -10.94 5.34
CA LYS A 160 0.22 -11.76 4.71
C LYS A 160 1.21 -10.91 3.92
N SER A 161 0.70 -9.99 3.10
CA SER A 161 1.51 -9.09 2.29
C SER A 161 2.38 -8.17 3.15
N ALA A 162 1.89 -7.75 4.33
CA ALA A 162 2.72 -7.02 5.29
C ALA A 162 3.93 -7.84 5.77
N HIS A 163 3.74 -9.15 6.06
CA HIS A 163 4.85 -10.03 6.42
C HIS A 163 5.84 -10.22 5.26
N ILE A 164 5.35 -10.36 4.03
CA ILE A 164 6.20 -10.46 2.83
C ILE A 164 7.00 -9.17 2.64
N TYR A 165 6.38 -8.00 2.85
CA TYR A 165 7.05 -6.71 2.77
C TYR A 165 8.17 -6.59 3.82
N ILE A 166 7.90 -6.97 5.07
CA ILE A 166 8.91 -6.99 6.12
C ILE A 166 10.08 -7.90 5.71
N GLN A 167 9.80 -9.12 5.26
CA GLN A 167 10.82 -10.08 4.83
C GLN A 167 11.69 -9.57 3.67
N ASN A 168 11.09 -8.81 2.73
CA ASN A 168 11.82 -8.30 1.56
C ASN A 168 12.68 -7.07 1.88
N HIS A 169 12.27 -6.23 2.81
CA HIS A 169 12.87 -4.90 3.01
C HIS A 169 13.55 -4.70 4.36
N TYR A 170 13.38 -5.62 5.31
CA TYR A 170 14.01 -5.54 6.63
C TYR A 170 14.85 -6.79 6.88
N LYS A 171 15.87 -6.67 7.72
CA LYS A 171 16.81 -7.77 8.01
C LYS A 171 17.00 -7.94 9.52
N ASN A 172 17.42 -9.12 9.91
CA ASN A 172 17.86 -9.44 11.26
C ASN A 172 16.83 -9.03 12.35
N LEU A 173 17.30 -8.37 13.39
CA LEU A 173 16.51 -7.98 14.54
C LEU A 173 15.34 -7.03 14.18
N SER A 174 15.54 -6.13 13.20
CA SER A 174 14.46 -5.23 12.76
C SER A 174 13.31 -5.98 12.08
N ALA A 175 13.60 -6.97 11.25
CA ALA A 175 12.58 -7.81 10.65
C ALA A 175 11.83 -8.63 11.72
N LEU A 176 12.58 -9.26 12.65
CA LEU A 176 12.01 -10.03 13.75
C LEU A 176 11.07 -9.18 14.61
N SER A 177 11.51 -7.97 15.00
CA SER A 177 10.71 -7.04 15.79
C SER A 177 9.42 -6.64 15.08
N LEU A 178 9.49 -6.30 13.78
CA LEU A 178 8.32 -5.91 13.00
C LEU A 178 7.35 -7.08 12.83
N HIS A 179 7.83 -8.29 12.54
CA HIS A 179 6.98 -9.50 12.50
C HIS A 179 6.27 -9.73 13.83
N SER A 180 7.00 -9.64 14.95
CA SER A 180 6.45 -9.86 16.29
C SER A 180 5.39 -8.83 16.66
N ILE A 181 5.66 -7.55 16.40
CA ILE A 181 4.69 -6.45 16.66
C ILE A 181 3.45 -6.63 15.79
N LEU A 182 3.60 -7.00 14.53
CA LEU A 182 2.48 -7.23 13.61
C LEU A 182 1.62 -8.41 14.10
N ILE A 183 2.22 -9.55 14.45
CA ILE A 183 1.52 -10.71 14.99
C ILE A 183 0.76 -10.33 16.27
N LEU A 184 1.46 -9.73 17.24
CA LEU A 184 0.88 -9.37 18.54
C LEU A 184 -0.30 -8.41 18.37
N SER A 185 -0.10 -7.30 17.65
CA SER A 185 -1.14 -6.29 17.48
C SER A 185 -2.37 -6.81 16.74
N ARG A 186 -2.16 -7.63 15.69
CA ARG A 186 -3.26 -8.23 14.93
C ARG A 186 -3.95 -9.36 15.71
N SER A 187 -3.20 -10.13 16.50
CA SER A 187 -3.79 -11.14 17.39
C SER A 187 -4.72 -10.50 18.40
N ILE A 188 -4.30 -9.43 19.07
CA ILE A 188 -5.14 -8.70 20.02
C ILE A 188 -6.44 -8.21 19.35
N ASP A 189 -6.34 -7.47 18.24
CA ASP A 189 -7.52 -6.95 17.49
C ASP A 189 -8.47 -8.08 17.05
N LEU A 190 -7.91 -9.17 16.52
CA LEU A 190 -8.70 -10.27 15.97
C LEU A 190 -9.31 -11.15 17.09
N ILE A 191 -8.61 -11.40 18.19
CA ILE A 191 -9.14 -12.17 19.32
C ILE A 191 -10.31 -11.42 19.96
N PHE A 192 -10.12 -10.17 20.37
CA PHE A 192 -11.19 -9.36 20.95
C PHE A 192 -12.35 -9.18 19.97
N GLY A 193 -12.05 -8.88 18.71
CA GLY A 193 -13.08 -8.72 17.70
C GLY A 193 -13.81 -10.01 17.34
N SER A 194 -13.22 -11.19 17.58
CA SER A 194 -13.85 -12.50 17.33
C SER A 194 -15.01 -12.78 18.27
N ILE A 195 -15.06 -12.13 19.41
CA ILE A 195 -16.18 -12.24 20.37
C ILE A 195 -17.47 -11.70 19.73
N PHE A 196 -17.36 -10.60 19.00
CA PHE A 196 -18.51 -9.86 18.44
C PHE A 196 -18.69 -10.04 16.93
N SER A 197 -17.74 -10.68 16.23
CA SER A 197 -17.74 -10.74 14.75
C SER A 197 -17.29 -12.10 14.23
N THR A 198 -18.21 -12.81 13.59
CA THR A 198 -17.90 -14.06 12.85
C THR A 198 -16.89 -13.84 11.73
N LEU A 199 -16.89 -12.64 11.11
CA LEU A 199 -15.92 -12.24 10.11
C LEU A 199 -14.49 -12.21 10.70
N LYS A 200 -14.30 -11.51 11.82
CA LYS A 200 -13.00 -11.42 12.52
C LYS A 200 -12.52 -12.80 13.00
N ARG A 201 -13.42 -13.66 13.46
CA ARG A 201 -13.10 -15.05 13.82
C ARG A 201 -12.53 -15.84 12.65
N LYS A 202 -13.15 -15.76 11.46
CA LYS A 202 -12.65 -16.43 10.25
C LYS A 202 -11.29 -15.88 9.81
N ILE A 203 -11.07 -14.56 9.90
CA ILE A 203 -9.78 -13.93 9.63
C ILE A 203 -8.72 -14.42 10.61
N PHE A 204 -9.04 -14.46 11.91
CA PHE A 204 -8.12 -14.92 12.95
C PHE A 204 -7.63 -16.35 12.69
N VAL A 205 -8.54 -17.28 12.42
CA VAL A 205 -8.18 -18.69 12.15
C VAL A 205 -7.22 -18.80 10.97
N LYS A 206 -7.49 -18.05 9.87
CA LYS A 206 -6.59 -18.05 8.71
C LYS A 206 -5.23 -17.42 9.02
N CYS A 207 -5.20 -16.31 9.74
CA CYS A 207 -3.97 -15.65 10.14
C CYS A 207 -3.16 -16.51 11.11
N PHE A 208 -3.80 -17.15 12.08
CA PHE A 208 -3.12 -18.03 13.04
C PHE A 208 -2.41 -19.20 12.34
N LYS A 209 -3.10 -19.87 11.41
CA LYS A 209 -2.48 -20.93 10.59
C LYS A 209 -1.29 -20.38 9.78
N TYR A 210 -1.44 -19.21 9.20
CA TYR A 210 -0.39 -18.55 8.43
C TYR A 210 0.82 -18.20 9.30
N TRP A 211 0.60 -17.59 10.46
CA TRP A 211 1.67 -17.23 11.41
C TRP A 211 2.41 -18.46 11.92
N LYS A 212 1.67 -19.50 12.34
CA LYS A 212 2.29 -20.77 12.75
C LYS A 212 3.23 -21.32 11.67
N ASN A 213 2.76 -21.35 10.42
CA ASN A 213 3.57 -21.84 9.30
C ASN A 213 4.78 -20.95 9.02
N GLY A 214 4.61 -19.64 9.04
CA GLY A 214 5.69 -18.67 8.81
C GLY A 214 6.78 -18.74 9.88
N LEU A 215 6.39 -18.84 11.15
CA LEU A 215 7.33 -18.99 12.27
C LEU A 215 8.08 -20.32 12.22
N LEU A 216 7.42 -21.42 11.86
CA LEU A 216 8.05 -22.74 11.76
C LEU A 216 9.02 -22.83 10.57
N LYS A 217 8.67 -22.20 9.45
CA LYS A 217 9.49 -22.25 8.21
C LYS A 217 10.54 -21.15 8.14
N GLY A 218 10.44 -20.11 8.98
CA GLY A 218 11.26 -18.90 8.87
C GLY A 218 11.06 -18.12 7.56
N TYR A 219 9.93 -18.35 6.86
CA TYR A 219 9.65 -17.77 5.55
C TYR A 219 8.16 -17.42 5.41
N TRP A 220 7.91 -16.25 4.81
CA TRP A 220 6.58 -15.70 4.60
C TRP A 220 6.24 -15.65 3.10
N SER A 221 5.10 -16.23 2.72
CA SER A 221 4.64 -16.27 1.33
C SER A 221 3.13 -16.07 1.24
N SER A 222 2.66 -15.50 0.14
CA SER A 222 1.25 -15.56 -0.22
C SER A 222 1.02 -16.76 -1.13
N ASN A 223 -0.01 -17.57 -0.84
CA ASN A 223 -0.44 -18.58 -1.79
C ASN A 223 -1.20 -17.85 -2.90
N LYS A 224 -0.66 -17.87 -4.11
CA LYS A 224 -1.45 -17.62 -5.32
C LYS A 224 -2.52 -18.72 -5.33
N VAL A 225 -3.79 -18.34 -5.24
CA VAL A 225 -4.93 -19.24 -5.39
C VAL A 225 -5.13 -19.49 -6.87
#